data_9927a4908097fb2dd803d0716d8b8554
#
_entry.id   9927a4908097fb2dd803d0716d8b8554
#
_cell.length_a   1.000
_cell.length_b   1.000
_cell.length_c   1.000
_cell.angle_alpha   90.00
_cell.angle_beta   90.00
_cell.angle_gamma   90.00
#
_symmetry.space_group_name_H-M   'P 1'
#
loop_
_entity.id
_entity.type
_entity.pdbx_description
1 polymer ?
#
loop_
_entity_poly.entity_id
_entity_poly.type
_entity_poly.pdbx_seq_one_letter_code
_entity_poly.pdbx_strand_id
1 'polypeptide(L)'
;MVRTLLLLILLSTTTLAGDIESKVKHAYANSNGVKIHYATIGSGPLIVMIHGFPDFWYTWRDQMEALSDKFQCVAIDQRGYNLSDKPKGVENYDVRLLVGDVVAVIKSLGQEKAIIVGHDWGGLVAWQFALNLPQMTDRLIVLNLPHPRGLTRELAHNPDQQKNSQYARNFQQAEVASKLTPEGLARWVKDPAAREKYI
;
A
#
# COMPACT_ATOMS: atom_id res chain seq x y z
N MET A 1 38.62 -20.05 51.87
CA MET A 1 38.01 -18.89 51.25
C MET A 1 37.51 -19.32 49.87
N VAL A 2 36.22 -19.61 49.75
CA VAL A 2 35.55 -19.99 48.49
C VAL A 2 34.92 -18.73 47.90
N ARG A 3 35.41 -18.29 46.74
CA ARG A 3 34.81 -17.15 45.99
C ARG A 3 33.69 -17.68 45.12
N THR A 4 32.44 -17.39 45.51
CA THR A 4 31.26 -17.66 44.73
C THR A 4 31.19 -16.63 43.59
N LEU A 5 31.30 -17.07 42.35
CA LEU A 5 31.14 -16.27 41.13
C LEU A 5 29.67 -16.20 40.81
N LEU A 6 29.00 -15.06 41.02
CA LEU A 6 27.62 -14.83 40.62
C LEU A 6 27.62 -14.55 39.12
N LEU A 7 27.13 -15.49 38.31
CA LEU A 7 26.91 -15.33 36.89
C LEU A 7 25.56 -14.60 36.70
N LEU A 8 25.59 -13.28 36.41
CA LEU A 8 24.41 -12.54 35.98
C LEU A 8 24.09 -12.94 34.53
N ILE A 9 23.09 -13.79 34.36
CA ILE A 9 22.49 -14.05 33.05
C ILE A 9 21.58 -12.85 32.75
N LEU A 10 22.05 -11.93 31.91
CA LEU A 10 21.20 -10.95 31.24
C LEU A 10 20.30 -11.70 30.26
N LEU A 11 19.08 -12.02 30.69
CA LEU A 11 18.01 -12.35 29.74
C LEU A 11 17.69 -11.08 28.96
N SER A 12 18.24 -10.95 27.77
CA SER A 12 17.71 -10.03 26.76
C SER A 12 16.33 -10.57 26.36
N THR A 13 15.29 -9.99 26.95
CA THR A 13 13.94 -10.15 26.41
C THR A 13 13.93 -9.46 25.04
N THR A 14 14.18 -10.21 23.99
CA THR A 14 13.70 -9.84 22.67
C THR A 14 12.18 -9.82 22.78
N THR A 15 11.61 -8.64 22.98
CA THR A 15 10.20 -8.42 22.70
C THR A 15 10.03 -8.76 21.23
N LEU A 16 9.49 -9.94 20.94
CA LEU A 16 8.88 -10.23 19.64
C LEU A 16 7.86 -9.11 19.45
N ALA A 17 8.15 -8.15 18.57
CA ALA A 17 7.17 -7.18 18.14
C ALA A 17 5.98 -8.02 17.65
N GLY A 18 4.86 -7.94 18.37
CA GLY A 18 3.66 -8.71 18.02
C GLY A 18 3.28 -8.32 16.59
N ASP A 19 2.85 -9.31 15.79
CA ASP A 19 2.44 -9.08 14.41
C ASP A 19 1.49 -7.88 14.37
N ILE A 20 1.76 -6.92 13.51
CA ILE A 20 0.94 -5.71 13.29
C ILE A 20 -0.55 -6.07 13.11
N GLU A 21 -0.84 -7.25 12.57
CA GLU A 21 -2.18 -7.80 12.38
C GLU A 21 -3.02 -7.77 13.67
N SER A 22 -2.41 -8.05 14.80
CA SER A 22 -3.08 -8.03 16.11
C SER A 22 -3.31 -6.62 16.66
N LYS A 23 -2.65 -5.60 16.08
CA LYS A 23 -2.68 -4.20 16.54
C LYS A 23 -3.59 -3.33 15.69
N VAL A 24 -3.80 -3.67 14.42
CA VAL A 24 -4.63 -2.89 13.50
C VAL A 24 -6.12 -3.22 13.67
N LYS A 25 -6.95 -2.25 13.28
CA LYS A 25 -8.38 -2.45 13.11
C LYS A 25 -8.68 -2.50 11.61
N HIS A 26 -9.45 -3.52 11.19
CA HIS A 26 -9.92 -3.66 9.83
C HIS A 26 -11.30 -3.03 9.66
N ALA A 27 -11.50 -2.29 8.58
CA ALA A 27 -12.78 -1.67 8.28
C ALA A 27 -12.96 -1.52 6.76
N TYR A 28 -14.16 -1.07 6.37
CA TYR A 28 -14.53 -0.89 4.97
C TYR A 28 -15.16 0.48 4.74
N ALA A 29 -14.77 1.11 3.63
CA ALA A 29 -15.46 2.27 3.09
C ALA A 29 -16.30 1.87 1.87
N ASN A 30 -17.46 2.50 1.68
CA ASN A 30 -18.29 2.31 0.50
C ASN A 30 -17.93 3.38 -0.54
N SER A 31 -17.36 2.93 -1.66
CA SER A 31 -17.06 3.78 -2.81
C SER A 31 -18.04 3.48 -3.94
N ASN A 32 -19.21 4.15 -3.93
CA ASN A 32 -20.26 3.97 -4.93
C ASN A 32 -20.66 2.49 -5.16
N GLY A 33 -20.86 1.75 -4.07
CA GLY A 33 -21.25 0.35 -4.10
C GLY A 33 -20.10 -0.64 -4.09
N VAL A 34 -18.86 -0.18 -4.24
CA VAL A 34 -17.63 -1.00 -4.10
C VAL A 34 -17.10 -0.88 -2.68
N LYS A 35 -16.94 -2.00 -1.99
CA LYS A 35 -16.35 -2.04 -0.64
C LYS A 35 -14.84 -1.97 -0.73
N ILE A 36 -14.25 -0.96 -0.13
CA ILE A 36 -12.81 -0.77 -0.06
C ILE A 36 -12.36 -1.08 1.36
N HIS A 37 -11.61 -2.15 1.50
CA HIS A 37 -10.99 -2.55 2.76
C HIS A 37 -9.82 -1.63 3.13
N TYR A 38 -9.64 -1.40 4.42
CA TYR A 38 -8.43 -0.76 4.96
C TYR A 38 -8.11 -1.27 6.36
N ALA A 39 -6.81 -1.30 6.67
CA ALA A 39 -6.30 -1.50 8.02
C ALA A 39 -5.92 -0.15 8.63
N THR A 40 -6.21 0.07 9.90
CA THR A 40 -5.91 1.34 10.59
C THR A 40 -5.33 1.12 11.97
N ILE A 41 -4.40 2.00 12.36
CA ILE A 41 -3.76 2.03 13.69
C ILE A 41 -3.38 3.47 14.04
N GLY A 42 -3.34 3.76 15.35
CA GLY A 42 -2.93 5.07 15.86
C GLY A 42 -4.04 6.11 15.84
N SER A 43 -3.68 7.34 16.15
CA SER A 43 -4.57 8.51 16.19
C SER A 43 -3.80 9.79 15.86
N GLY A 44 -4.51 10.85 15.45
CA GLY A 44 -3.89 12.13 15.06
C GLY A 44 -4.15 12.47 13.60
N PRO A 45 -3.27 13.24 12.94
CA PRO A 45 -3.41 13.56 11.52
C PRO A 45 -3.46 12.31 10.66
N LEU A 46 -4.38 12.28 9.70
CA LEU A 46 -4.60 11.11 8.85
C LEU A 46 -3.51 10.95 7.80
N ILE A 47 -2.95 9.73 7.71
CA ILE A 47 -2.11 9.27 6.60
C ILE A 47 -2.85 8.14 5.88
N VAL A 48 -3.06 8.26 4.57
CA VAL A 48 -3.58 7.18 3.72
C VAL A 48 -2.46 6.65 2.85
N MET A 49 -2.18 5.36 2.99
CA MET A 49 -1.10 4.63 2.32
C MET A 49 -1.68 3.72 1.23
N ILE A 50 -1.21 3.87 0.00
CA ILE A 50 -1.71 3.21 -1.20
C ILE A 50 -0.61 2.32 -1.75
N HIS A 51 -0.84 1.00 -1.74
CA HIS A 51 0.12 0.00 -2.21
C HIS A 51 0.21 -0.07 -3.73
N GLY A 52 1.23 -0.74 -4.24
CA GLY A 52 1.43 -1.05 -5.65
C GLY A 52 1.01 -2.46 -6.05
N PHE A 53 1.44 -2.90 -7.23
CA PHE A 53 1.25 -4.25 -7.72
C PHE A 53 2.50 -5.12 -7.40
N PRO A 54 2.32 -6.36 -6.95
CA PRO A 54 1.10 -7.12 -6.64
C PRO A 54 0.76 -7.13 -5.14
N ASP A 55 0.84 -6.00 -4.51
CA ASP A 55 0.83 -5.84 -3.05
C ASP A 55 -0.58 -5.63 -2.46
N PHE A 56 -0.66 -5.40 -1.14
CA PHE A 56 -1.87 -5.10 -0.38
C PHE A 56 -1.51 -4.29 0.87
N TRP A 57 -2.45 -3.95 1.74
CA TRP A 57 -2.25 -3.09 2.92
C TRP A 57 -1.02 -3.49 3.77
N TYR A 58 -0.71 -4.77 3.87
CA TYR A 58 0.33 -5.32 4.74
C TYR A 58 1.76 -4.88 4.36
N THR A 59 1.95 -4.43 3.12
CA THR A 59 3.25 -3.86 2.69
C THR A 59 3.66 -2.65 3.52
N TRP A 60 2.67 -1.96 4.13
CA TRP A 60 2.88 -0.76 4.93
C TRP A 60 3.05 -1.02 6.43
N ARG A 61 3.09 -2.29 6.87
CA ARG A 61 3.11 -2.69 8.28
C ARG A 61 4.16 -1.96 9.13
N ASP A 62 5.40 -1.89 8.62
CA ASP A 62 6.52 -1.29 9.35
C ASP A 62 6.36 0.24 9.49
N GLN A 63 5.86 0.90 8.42
CA GLN A 63 5.56 2.33 8.42
C GLN A 63 4.36 2.64 9.32
N MET A 64 3.33 1.82 9.29
CA MET A 64 2.16 1.96 10.16
C MET A 64 2.57 1.85 11.62
N GLU A 65 3.37 0.86 11.98
CA GLU A 65 3.86 0.68 13.35
C GLU A 65 4.71 1.86 13.79
N ALA A 66 5.68 2.27 12.98
CA ALA A 66 6.61 3.35 13.31
C ALA A 66 5.96 4.74 13.41
N LEU A 67 4.81 4.95 12.74
CA LEU A 67 4.14 6.25 12.69
C LEU A 67 2.90 6.34 13.60
N SER A 68 2.41 5.22 14.11
CA SER A 68 1.14 5.12 14.86
C SER A 68 1.07 5.95 16.14
N ASP A 69 2.20 6.28 16.73
CA ASP A 69 2.27 7.13 17.94
C ASP A 69 1.88 8.59 17.66
N LYS A 70 1.98 9.04 16.41
CA LYS A 70 1.78 10.45 16.01
C LYS A 70 0.69 10.67 14.98
N PHE A 71 0.30 9.62 14.28
CA PHE A 71 -0.63 9.68 13.15
C PHE A 71 -1.67 8.59 13.22
N GLN A 72 -2.84 8.87 12.67
CA GLN A 72 -3.78 7.83 12.27
C GLN A 72 -3.30 7.26 10.94
N CYS A 73 -2.66 6.10 10.98
CA CYS A 73 -2.19 5.39 9.79
C CYS A 73 -3.30 4.52 9.23
N VAL A 74 -3.56 4.64 7.93
CA VAL A 74 -4.56 3.88 7.20
C VAL A 74 -3.91 3.33 5.92
N ALA A 75 -3.82 2.02 5.81
CA ALA A 75 -3.36 1.34 4.60
C ALA A 75 -4.55 0.69 3.91
N ILE A 76 -4.82 1.08 2.67
CA ILE A 76 -5.96 0.55 1.90
C ILE A 76 -5.56 -0.69 1.12
N ASP A 77 -6.52 -1.58 0.88
CA ASP A 77 -6.47 -2.50 -0.26
C ASP A 77 -7.16 -1.82 -1.44
N GLN A 78 -6.46 -1.55 -2.51
CA GLN A 78 -7.08 -0.99 -3.70
C GLN A 78 -8.18 -1.92 -4.23
N ARG A 79 -9.20 -1.39 -4.94
CA ARG A 79 -10.18 -2.26 -5.60
C ARG A 79 -9.48 -3.31 -6.45
N GLY A 80 -9.97 -4.54 -6.45
CA GLY A 80 -9.33 -5.67 -7.13
C GLY A 80 -8.32 -6.44 -6.30
N TYR A 81 -7.91 -5.92 -5.14
CA TYR A 81 -6.88 -6.53 -4.30
C TYR A 81 -7.46 -7.04 -2.97
N ASN A 82 -6.83 -8.08 -2.46
CA ASN A 82 -7.02 -8.67 -1.13
C ASN A 82 -8.49 -8.68 -0.67
N LEU A 83 -8.85 -7.95 0.38
CA LEU A 83 -10.17 -7.93 0.99
C LEU A 83 -11.13 -6.90 0.39
N SER A 84 -10.67 -6.04 -0.53
CA SER A 84 -11.55 -5.15 -1.29
C SER A 84 -12.32 -5.88 -2.37
N ASP A 85 -13.47 -5.31 -2.76
CA ASP A 85 -14.27 -5.84 -3.86
C ASP A 85 -13.48 -5.85 -5.18
N LYS A 86 -13.82 -6.81 -6.03
CA LYS A 86 -13.18 -7.07 -7.31
C LYS A 86 -14.22 -7.00 -8.45
N PRO A 87 -14.72 -5.79 -8.78
CA PRO A 87 -15.70 -5.63 -9.84
C PRO A 87 -15.15 -6.14 -11.17
N LYS A 88 -16.01 -6.77 -11.98
CA LYS A 88 -15.63 -7.28 -13.30
C LYS A 88 -15.58 -6.14 -14.32
N GLY A 89 -14.73 -6.28 -15.33
CA GLY A 89 -14.56 -5.33 -16.41
C GLY A 89 -13.51 -4.26 -16.12
N VAL A 90 -12.67 -3.97 -17.12
CA VAL A 90 -11.55 -3.03 -16.99
C VAL A 90 -11.99 -1.59 -16.74
N GLU A 91 -13.20 -1.24 -17.17
CA GLU A 91 -13.84 0.07 -16.96
C GLU A 91 -14.01 0.40 -15.48
N ASN A 92 -14.08 -0.61 -14.60
CA ASN A 92 -14.18 -0.44 -13.16
C ASN A 92 -12.84 -0.13 -12.49
N TYR A 93 -11.77 -0.04 -13.25
CA TYR A 93 -10.41 0.22 -12.76
C TYR A 93 -9.80 1.52 -13.33
N ASP A 94 -10.64 2.39 -13.90
CA ASP A 94 -10.21 3.73 -14.29
C ASP A 94 -9.62 4.48 -13.08
N VAL A 95 -8.53 5.19 -13.30
CA VAL A 95 -7.80 5.87 -12.21
C VAL A 95 -8.67 6.85 -11.44
N ARG A 96 -9.69 7.44 -12.06
CA ARG A 96 -10.64 8.33 -11.38
C ARG A 96 -11.48 7.59 -10.34
N LEU A 97 -11.80 6.32 -10.59
CA LEU A 97 -12.49 5.47 -9.64
C LEU A 97 -11.57 5.08 -8.47
N LEU A 98 -10.29 4.80 -8.75
CA LEU A 98 -9.28 4.53 -7.72
C LEU A 98 -9.06 5.75 -6.82
N VAL A 99 -9.03 6.96 -7.39
CA VAL A 99 -9.02 8.22 -6.63
C VAL A 99 -10.29 8.35 -5.79
N GLY A 100 -11.46 8.01 -6.34
CA GLY A 100 -12.74 7.99 -5.63
C GLY A 100 -12.74 7.06 -4.41
N ASP A 101 -12.04 5.93 -4.48
CA ASP A 101 -11.88 5.00 -3.36
C ASP A 101 -11.13 5.64 -2.19
N VAL A 102 -10.04 6.35 -2.49
CA VAL A 102 -9.29 7.10 -1.46
C VAL A 102 -10.16 8.17 -0.81
N VAL A 103 -10.96 8.90 -1.62
CA VAL A 103 -11.94 9.88 -1.11
C VAL A 103 -12.94 9.20 -0.17
N ALA A 104 -13.48 8.05 -0.56
CA ALA A 104 -14.45 7.31 0.25
C ALA A 104 -13.85 6.88 1.60
N VAL A 105 -12.60 6.42 1.61
CA VAL A 105 -11.89 6.06 2.85
C VAL A 105 -11.70 7.29 3.75
N ILE A 106 -11.19 8.41 3.22
CA ILE A 106 -11.00 9.64 4.00
C ILE A 106 -12.33 10.10 4.63
N LYS A 107 -13.41 10.12 3.83
CA LYS A 107 -14.75 10.52 4.30
C LYS A 107 -15.33 9.55 5.33
N SER A 108 -15.12 8.24 5.18
CA SER A 108 -15.60 7.24 6.14
C SER A 108 -14.98 7.40 7.52
N LEU A 109 -13.81 8.02 7.60
CA LEU A 109 -13.10 8.35 8.84
C LEU A 109 -13.48 9.71 9.40
N GLY A 110 -14.43 10.42 8.77
CA GLY A 110 -14.87 11.77 9.19
C GLY A 110 -13.83 12.86 8.95
N GLN A 111 -12.88 12.61 8.02
CA GLN A 111 -11.79 13.55 7.71
C GLN A 111 -12.06 14.27 6.39
N GLU A 112 -11.56 15.51 6.28
CA GLU A 112 -11.68 16.32 5.07
C GLU A 112 -10.45 16.22 4.18
N LYS A 113 -9.28 15.95 4.76
CA LYS A 113 -7.99 15.84 4.07
C LYS A 113 -7.09 14.81 4.73
N ALA A 114 -6.06 14.39 4.00
CA ALA A 114 -5.06 13.45 4.49
C ALA A 114 -3.67 13.73 3.90
N ILE A 115 -2.66 13.20 4.56
CA ILE A 115 -1.36 12.95 3.95
C ILE A 115 -1.52 11.73 3.06
N ILE A 116 -1.24 11.86 1.77
CA ILE A 116 -1.39 10.79 0.78
C ILE A 116 0.00 10.20 0.49
N VAL A 117 0.11 8.90 0.70
CA VAL A 117 1.35 8.15 0.45
C VAL A 117 1.06 7.08 -0.59
N GLY A 118 1.88 6.97 -1.62
CA GLY A 118 1.71 5.95 -2.66
C GLY A 118 3.03 5.34 -3.11
N HIS A 119 3.01 4.05 -3.37
CA HIS A 119 4.13 3.30 -3.94
C HIS A 119 3.69 2.62 -5.24
N ASP A 120 4.55 2.61 -6.27
CA ASP A 120 4.29 1.97 -7.56
C ASP A 120 2.92 2.39 -8.16
N TRP A 121 1.98 1.49 -8.48
CA TRP A 121 0.63 1.83 -8.93
C TRP A 121 -0.11 2.73 -7.94
N GLY A 122 0.08 2.53 -6.64
CA GLY A 122 -0.45 3.43 -5.62
C GLY A 122 0.14 4.83 -5.70
N GLY A 123 1.38 4.96 -6.20
CA GLY A 123 1.99 6.26 -6.51
C GLY A 123 1.28 6.99 -7.64
N LEU A 124 0.79 6.27 -8.68
CA LEU A 124 -0.03 6.86 -9.73
C LEU A 124 -1.34 7.42 -9.16
N VAL A 125 -2.02 6.63 -8.33
CA VAL A 125 -3.26 7.07 -7.66
C VAL A 125 -3.00 8.28 -6.77
N ALA A 126 -1.92 8.26 -5.98
CA ALA A 126 -1.53 9.36 -5.11
C ALA A 126 -1.24 10.65 -5.89
N TRP A 127 -0.52 10.59 -7.01
CA TRP A 127 -0.32 11.73 -7.90
C TRP A 127 -1.63 12.27 -8.45
N GLN A 128 -2.51 11.39 -8.97
CA GLN A 128 -3.80 11.81 -9.52
C GLN A 128 -4.70 12.39 -8.45
N PHE A 129 -4.69 11.84 -7.23
CA PHE A 129 -5.41 12.39 -6.10
C PHE A 129 -4.95 13.82 -5.81
N ALA A 130 -3.65 14.05 -5.62
CA ALA A 130 -3.11 15.35 -5.25
C ALA A 130 -3.30 16.41 -6.35
N LEU A 131 -3.17 16.02 -7.62
CA LEU A 131 -3.36 16.92 -8.76
C LEU A 131 -4.82 17.35 -8.95
N ASN A 132 -5.79 16.45 -8.69
CA ASN A 132 -7.21 16.72 -8.92
C ASN A 132 -7.96 17.17 -7.66
N LEU A 133 -7.45 16.86 -6.47
CA LEU A 133 -8.08 17.14 -5.18
C LEU A 133 -7.08 17.81 -4.20
N PRO A 134 -6.46 18.94 -4.60
CA PRO A 134 -5.48 19.62 -3.74
C PRO A 134 -6.07 20.05 -2.39
N GLN A 135 -7.37 20.35 -2.33
CA GLN A 135 -8.06 20.70 -1.09
C GLN A 135 -8.19 19.54 -0.10
N MET A 136 -8.13 18.29 -0.56
CA MET A 136 -8.14 17.09 0.26
C MET A 136 -6.73 16.53 0.54
N THR A 137 -5.70 17.15 -0.03
CA THR A 137 -4.29 16.74 0.11
C THR A 137 -3.58 17.65 1.11
N ASP A 138 -3.23 17.13 2.28
CA ASP A 138 -2.38 17.87 3.22
C ASP A 138 -0.92 17.82 2.76
N ARG A 139 -0.44 16.64 2.40
CA ARG A 139 0.89 16.38 1.83
C ARG A 139 0.83 15.20 0.87
N LEU A 140 1.77 15.17 -0.06
CA LEU A 140 1.96 14.05 -0.99
C LEU A 140 3.35 13.43 -0.79
N ILE A 141 3.40 12.12 -0.61
CA ILE A 141 4.63 11.32 -0.54
C ILE A 141 4.52 10.21 -1.59
N VAL A 142 5.46 10.19 -2.54
CA VAL A 142 5.46 9.17 -3.59
C VAL A 142 6.79 8.42 -3.57
N LEU A 143 6.70 7.11 -3.52
CA LEU A 143 7.84 6.21 -3.56
C LEU A 143 7.86 5.49 -4.93
N ASN A 144 8.99 5.58 -5.60
CA ASN A 144 9.31 4.82 -6.80
C ASN A 144 8.35 5.03 -7.99
N LEU A 145 7.73 6.22 -8.09
CA LEU A 145 6.98 6.60 -9.30
C LEU A 145 7.19 8.08 -9.61
N PRO A 146 7.70 8.43 -10.80
CA PRO A 146 7.89 9.83 -11.18
C PRO A 146 6.56 10.54 -11.44
N HIS A 147 6.62 11.88 -11.49
CA HIS A 147 5.47 12.69 -11.86
C HIS A 147 4.89 12.24 -13.22
N PRO A 148 3.55 12.10 -13.38
CA PRO A 148 2.92 11.51 -14.57
C PRO A 148 3.37 12.14 -15.90
N ARG A 149 3.48 13.48 -15.97
CA ARG A 149 3.97 14.17 -17.19
C ARG A 149 5.42 13.82 -17.51
N GLY A 150 6.28 13.68 -16.47
CA GLY A 150 7.66 13.26 -16.65
C GLY A 150 7.74 11.83 -17.19
N LEU A 151 6.98 10.91 -16.58
CA LEU A 151 6.92 9.52 -17.04
C LEU A 151 6.43 9.41 -18.49
N THR A 152 5.37 10.13 -18.86
CA THR A 152 4.85 10.16 -20.24
C THR A 152 5.91 10.64 -21.23
N ARG A 153 6.64 11.71 -20.89
CA ARG A 153 7.74 12.22 -21.72
C ARG A 153 8.85 11.19 -21.90
N GLU A 154 9.30 10.58 -20.82
CA GLU A 154 10.37 9.58 -20.87
C GLU A 154 9.95 8.32 -21.64
N LEU A 155 8.71 7.85 -21.44
CA LEU A 155 8.18 6.72 -22.22
C LEU A 155 8.05 7.03 -23.73
N ALA A 156 7.85 8.29 -24.10
CA ALA A 156 7.76 8.69 -25.50
C ALA A 156 9.14 8.84 -26.17
N HIS A 157 10.17 9.26 -25.44
CA HIS A 157 11.41 9.73 -26.03
C HIS A 157 12.69 9.06 -25.51
N ASN A 158 12.61 8.28 -24.41
CA ASN A 158 13.79 7.65 -23.83
C ASN A 158 13.76 6.13 -24.01
N PRO A 159 14.64 5.55 -24.89
CA PRO A 159 14.70 4.12 -25.15
C PRO A 159 14.97 3.27 -23.90
N ASP A 160 15.80 3.77 -22.97
CA ASP A 160 16.10 3.05 -21.74
C ASP A 160 14.88 2.96 -20.83
N GLN A 161 14.10 4.05 -20.71
CA GLN A 161 12.85 4.03 -19.97
C GLN A 161 11.82 3.11 -20.62
N GLN A 162 11.72 3.11 -21.94
CA GLN A 162 10.84 2.18 -22.67
C GLN A 162 11.19 0.73 -22.40
N LYS A 163 12.49 0.39 -22.46
CA LYS A 163 13.01 -0.94 -22.16
C LYS A 163 12.73 -1.34 -20.70
N ASN A 164 13.04 -0.46 -19.75
CA ASN A 164 12.87 -0.71 -18.33
C ASN A 164 11.40 -0.83 -17.93
N SER A 165 10.48 -0.20 -18.66
CA SER A 165 9.03 -0.28 -18.43
C SER A 165 8.33 -1.39 -19.22
N GLN A 166 9.06 -2.18 -20.01
CA GLN A 166 8.45 -3.23 -20.85
C GLN A 166 7.70 -4.28 -20.03
N TYR A 167 8.15 -4.57 -18.82
CA TYR A 167 7.48 -5.53 -17.93
C TYR A 167 6.02 -5.13 -17.64
N ALA A 168 5.73 -3.83 -17.45
CA ALA A 168 4.38 -3.35 -17.19
C ALA A 168 3.45 -3.54 -18.41
N ARG A 169 3.98 -3.43 -19.62
CA ARG A 169 3.25 -3.73 -20.86
C ARG A 169 3.01 -5.23 -21.00
N ASN A 170 3.99 -6.06 -20.61
CA ASN A 170 3.88 -7.51 -20.69
C ASN A 170 2.76 -8.01 -19.76
N PHE A 171 2.58 -7.42 -18.57
CA PHE A 171 1.49 -7.77 -17.65
C PHE A 171 0.09 -7.51 -18.21
N GLN A 172 -0.06 -6.65 -19.19
CA GLN A 172 -1.34 -6.37 -19.85
C GLN A 172 -1.73 -7.43 -20.90
N GLN A 173 -0.80 -8.33 -21.23
CA GLN A 173 -1.09 -9.44 -22.15
C GLN A 173 -1.86 -10.53 -21.43
N ALA A 174 -2.98 -10.99 -22.02
CA ALA A 174 -3.86 -11.99 -21.40
C ALA A 174 -3.13 -13.28 -21.02
N GLU A 175 -2.16 -13.73 -21.85
CA GLU A 175 -1.36 -14.92 -21.58
C GLU A 175 -0.46 -14.75 -20.32
N VAL A 176 0.12 -13.57 -20.11
CA VAL A 176 0.94 -13.29 -18.95
C VAL A 176 0.06 -13.12 -17.72
N ALA A 177 -1.06 -12.41 -17.85
CA ALA A 177 -2.01 -12.21 -16.76
C ALA A 177 -2.53 -13.53 -16.20
N SER A 178 -2.80 -14.53 -17.07
CA SER A 178 -3.25 -15.87 -16.63
C SER A 178 -2.22 -16.65 -15.80
N LYS A 179 -0.94 -16.27 -15.87
CA LYS A 179 0.16 -16.89 -15.11
C LYS A 179 0.44 -16.19 -13.77
N LEU A 180 -0.21 -15.05 -13.51
CA LEU A 180 -0.08 -14.32 -12.25
C LEU A 180 -0.97 -14.95 -11.17
N THR A 181 -0.59 -16.16 -10.73
CA THR A 181 -1.26 -16.84 -9.62
C THR A 181 -0.68 -16.38 -8.29
N PRO A 182 -1.42 -16.57 -7.16
CA PRO A 182 -0.89 -16.27 -5.82
C PRO A 182 0.48 -16.89 -5.58
N GLU A 183 0.66 -18.17 -5.94
CA GLU A 183 1.93 -18.88 -5.78
C GLU A 183 3.04 -18.32 -6.68
N GLY A 184 2.68 -17.87 -7.90
CA GLY A 184 3.58 -17.20 -8.83
C GLY A 184 4.07 -15.87 -8.26
N LEU A 185 3.17 -15.08 -7.73
CA LEU A 185 3.46 -13.78 -7.11
C LEU A 185 4.25 -13.95 -5.81
N ALA A 186 3.88 -14.90 -4.95
CA ALA A 186 4.57 -15.17 -3.70
C ALA A 186 6.07 -15.48 -3.89
N ARG A 187 6.45 -16.07 -5.04
CA ARG A 187 7.87 -16.35 -5.36
C ARG A 187 8.70 -15.07 -5.51
N TRP A 188 8.09 -13.94 -5.81
CA TRP A 188 8.79 -12.66 -5.95
C TRP A 188 9.01 -11.97 -4.61
N VAL A 189 8.26 -12.35 -3.58
CA VAL A 189 8.39 -11.79 -2.24
C VAL A 189 9.56 -12.44 -1.52
N LYS A 190 10.58 -11.65 -1.18
CA LYS A 190 11.80 -12.13 -0.54
C LYS A 190 11.62 -12.41 0.95
N ASP A 191 10.77 -11.64 1.62
CA ASP A 191 10.45 -11.82 3.03
C ASP A 191 9.54 -13.04 3.23
N PRO A 192 9.99 -14.11 3.95
CA PRO A 192 9.17 -15.30 4.17
C PRO A 192 7.85 -15.04 4.88
N ALA A 193 7.84 -14.16 5.90
CA ALA A 193 6.63 -13.82 6.66
C ALA A 193 5.61 -13.08 5.78
N ALA A 194 6.08 -12.16 4.92
CA ALA A 194 5.22 -11.51 3.96
C ALA A 194 4.73 -12.47 2.87
N ARG A 195 5.58 -13.44 2.44
CA ARG A 195 5.23 -14.43 1.43
C ARG A 195 4.03 -15.29 1.84
N GLU A 196 3.98 -15.73 3.08
CA GLU A 196 2.86 -16.52 3.61
C GLU A 196 1.52 -15.81 3.53
N LYS A 197 1.52 -14.46 3.51
CA LYS A 197 0.29 -13.66 3.36
C LYS A 197 -0.25 -13.62 1.92
N TYR A 198 0.51 -14.10 0.92
CA TYR A 198 0.09 -14.14 -0.50
C TYR A 198 -0.47 -15.51 -0.92
N ILE A 199 -0.34 -16.52 -0.08
CA ILE A 199 -0.77 -17.90 -0.31
C ILE A 199 -2.08 -18.17 0.46
#